data_ff89f31fb53a7cf5334cb61593516c8f
#
_entry.id   ff89f31fb53a7cf5334cb61593516c8f
#
_cell.length_a   1.000
_cell.length_b   1.000
_cell.length_c   1.000
_cell.angle_alpha   90.00
_cell.angle_beta   90.00
_cell.angle_gamma   90.00
#
_symmetry.space_group_name_H-M   'P 1'
#
loop_
_entity.id
_entity.type
_entity.pdbx_description
1 polymer ?
#
loop_
_entity_poly.entity_id
_entity_poly.type
_entity_poly.pdbx_seq_one_letter_code
_entity_poly.pdbx_strand_id
1 'polypeptide(L)'
;MTLPIRGGGRGAGVQPPVPRRIFHIAAGSTIPIAGIFLPESVMVAGLGILSAGGLGMELTRFKVEWLNQCLVRWFAPLLKAEEDRRITGATYMVIGGLIAFLLFDTVVAVSAMLFLALGDPAAALVGRRMPGPRLFGKSPVGTAAFLAVSLLVVAVLVGSGRFPY
;
A
#
# COMPACT_ATOMS: atom_id res chain seq x y z
N MET A 1 29.11 -31.38 28.16
CA MET A 1 28.36 -30.21 28.67
C MET A 1 27.71 -29.55 27.46
N THR A 2 26.48 -30.02 27.15
CA THR A 2 25.73 -29.63 25.96
C THR A 2 24.82 -28.46 26.31
N LEU A 3 25.03 -27.32 25.64
CA LEU A 3 24.15 -26.13 25.76
C LEU A 3 22.81 -26.41 25.09
N PRO A 4 21.65 -26.03 25.69
CA PRO A 4 20.36 -26.23 25.07
C PRO A 4 20.17 -25.25 23.91
N ILE A 5 19.82 -25.76 22.74
CA ILE A 5 19.39 -25.01 21.60
C ILE A 5 18.07 -24.30 21.97
N ARG A 6 18.14 -22.99 22.12
CA ARG A 6 16.97 -22.14 22.33
C ARG A 6 16.06 -22.25 21.11
N GLY A 7 14.93 -22.92 21.28
CA GLY A 7 13.90 -23.08 20.27
C GLY A 7 13.48 -21.73 19.71
N GLY A 8 13.47 -21.65 18.38
CA GLY A 8 13.05 -20.48 17.62
C GLY A 8 11.62 -20.07 17.96
N GLY A 9 11.48 -18.99 18.69
CA GLY A 9 10.22 -18.29 18.83
C GLY A 9 9.74 -17.89 17.44
N ARG A 10 8.56 -18.39 17.05
CA ARG A 10 7.84 -17.96 15.85
C ARG A 10 7.74 -16.44 15.91
N GLY A 11 8.31 -15.77 14.93
CA GLY A 11 8.42 -14.33 14.86
C GLY A 11 7.08 -13.65 15.13
N ALA A 12 6.97 -13.02 16.29
CA ALA A 12 5.97 -11.99 16.52
C ALA A 12 6.23 -10.93 15.43
N GLY A 13 5.33 -10.83 14.47
CA GLY A 13 5.48 -9.94 13.33
C GLY A 13 5.80 -8.54 13.82
N VAL A 14 7.01 -8.08 13.53
CA VAL A 14 7.47 -6.73 13.87
C VAL A 14 6.45 -5.76 13.31
N GLN A 15 5.80 -5.01 14.20
CA GLN A 15 4.78 -4.05 13.78
C GLN A 15 5.44 -2.96 12.94
N PRO A 16 4.90 -2.66 11.74
CA PRO A 16 5.39 -1.51 11.01
C PRO A 16 5.23 -0.27 11.88
N PRO A 17 6.25 0.59 11.97
CA PRO A 17 6.21 1.80 12.78
C PRO A 17 5.02 2.67 12.36
N VAL A 18 4.44 3.39 13.32
CA VAL A 18 3.28 4.28 13.09
C VAL A 18 3.50 5.24 11.91
N PRO A 19 4.68 5.88 11.74
CA PRO A 19 4.96 6.76 10.61
C PRO A 19 4.75 6.09 9.26
N ARG A 20 5.12 4.82 9.12
CA ARG A 20 4.93 4.08 7.88
C ARG A 20 3.47 3.88 7.51
N ARG A 21 2.59 3.64 8.50
CA ARG A 21 1.15 3.48 8.23
C ARG A 21 0.52 4.80 7.79
N ILE A 22 0.88 5.89 8.48
CA ILE A 22 0.43 7.23 8.13
C ILE A 22 0.89 7.58 6.71
N PHE A 23 2.15 7.31 6.39
CA PHE A 23 2.69 7.52 5.05
C PHE A 23 1.96 6.68 3.99
N HIS A 24 1.71 5.41 4.27
CA HIS A 24 0.98 4.53 3.34
C HIS A 24 -0.43 5.04 3.07
N ILE A 25 -1.16 5.46 4.11
CA ILE A 25 -2.50 6.05 3.97
C ILE A 25 -2.42 7.36 3.19
N ALA A 26 -1.55 8.28 3.57
CA ALA A 26 -1.42 9.58 2.94
C ALA A 26 -0.98 9.46 1.47
N ALA A 27 0.14 8.79 1.21
CA ALA A 27 0.66 8.60 -0.14
C ALA A 27 -0.28 7.74 -0.99
N GLY A 28 -0.84 6.66 -0.40
CA GLY A 28 -1.78 5.78 -1.08
C GLY A 28 -3.09 6.46 -1.47
N SER A 29 -3.55 7.43 -0.68
CA SER A 29 -4.77 8.19 -0.96
C SER A 29 -4.54 9.34 -1.93
N THR A 30 -3.31 9.83 -2.08
CA THR A 30 -3.00 10.96 -2.98
C THR A 30 -3.37 10.66 -4.42
N ILE A 31 -3.00 9.46 -4.93
CA ILE A 31 -3.27 9.05 -6.30
C ILE A 31 -4.78 9.00 -6.59
N PRO A 32 -5.61 8.24 -5.84
CA PRO A 32 -7.03 8.18 -6.12
C PRO A 32 -7.74 9.52 -5.87
N ILE A 33 -7.31 10.33 -4.88
CA ILE A 33 -7.85 11.68 -4.69
C ILE A 33 -7.55 12.55 -5.92
N ALA A 34 -6.33 12.52 -6.45
CA ALA A 34 -6.00 13.21 -7.69
C ALA A 34 -6.89 12.74 -8.86
N GLY A 35 -7.16 11.43 -8.95
CA GLY A 35 -8.04 10.85 -9.97
C GLY A 35 -9.50 11.31 -9.90
N ILE A 36 -9.97 11.83 -8.75
CA ILE A 36 -11.31 12.44 -8.64
C ILE A 36 -11.37 13.79 -9.37
N PHE A 37 -10.24 14.50 -9.46
CA PHE A 37 -10.20 15.90 -9.95
C PHE A 37 -9.53 16.04 -11.30
N LEU A 38 -8.64 15.13 -11.68
CA LEU A 38 -7.85 15.20 -12.92
C LEU A 38 -8.44 14.32 -14.00
N PRO A 39 -8.32 14.74 -15.28
CA PRO A 39 -8.67 13.90 -16.41
C PRO A 39 -7.87 12.58 -16.43
N GLU A 40 -8.48 11.51 -16.89
CA GLU A 40 -7.87 10.19 -16.99
C GLU A 40 -6.53 10.20 -17.75
N SER A 41 -6.47 10.96 -18.86
CA SER A 41 -5.24 11.11 -19.64
C SER A 41 -4.08 11.70 -18.83
N VAL A 42 -4.35 12.66 -17.96
CA VAL A 42 -3.35 13.25 -17.04
C VAL A 42 -2.92 12.24 -16.00
N MET A 43 -3.87 11.47 -15.46
CA MET A 43 -3.58 10.41 -14.49
C MET A 43 -2.70 9.32 -15.11
N VAL A 44 -3.06 8.82 -16.29
CA VAL A 44 -2.28 7.81 -17.01
C VAL A 44 -0.88 8.31 -17.35
N ALA A 45 -0.74 9.53 -17.87
CA ALA A 45 0.56 10.12 -18.18
C ALA A 45 1.41 10.30 -16.93
N GLY A 46 0.85 10.87 -15.86
CA GLY A 46 1.55 11.08 -14.58
C GLY A 46 2.00 9.77 -13.92
N LEU A 47 1.09 8.79 -13.85
CA LEU A 47 1.40 7.47 -13.29
C LEU A 47 2.40 6.72 -14.19
N GLY A 48 2.35 6.88 -15.51
CA GLY A 48 3.33 6.34 -16.43
C GLY A 48 4.74 6.87 -16.18
N ILE A 49 4.88 8.19 -16.04
CA ILE A 49 6.15 8.85 -15.72
C ILE A 49 6.66 8.38 -14.34
N LEU A 50 5.79 8.36 -13.34
CA LEU A 50 6.15 7.90 -11.99
C LEU A 50 6.55 6.42 -11.96
N SER A 51 5.85 5.56 -12.72
CA SER A 51 6.18 4.14 -12.83
C SER A 51 7.53 3.92 -13.50
N ALA A 52 7.78 4.60 -14.61
CA ALA A 52 9.06 4.53 -15.32
C ALA A 52 10.22 5.07 -14.47
N GLY A 53 10.01 6.21 -13.82
CA GLY A 53 10.98 6.80 -12.89
C GLY A 53 11.26 5.92 -11.68
N GLY A 54 10.21 5.37 -11.06
CA GLY A 54 10.31 4.45 -9.93
C GLY A 54 11.09 3.18 -10.30
N LEU A 55 10.72 2.52 -11.41
CA LEU A 55 11.45 1.34 -11.90
C LEU A 55 12.90 1.68 -12.26
N GLY A 56 13.15 2.80 -12.94
CA GLY A 56 14.49 3.26 -13.26
C GLY A 56 15.34 3.48 -12.01
N MET A 57 14.78 4.11 -10.99
CA MET A 57 15.43 4.30 -9.69
C MET A 57 15.73 2.96 -9.00
N GLU A 58 14.77 2.03 -8.99
CA GLU A 58 14.93 0.69 -8.41
C GLU A 58 16.05 -0.10 -9.11
N LEU A 59 16.06 -0.11 -10.45
CA LEU A 59 17.09 -0.79 -11.22
C LEU A 59 18.46 -0.16 -11.03
N THR A 60 18.53 1.15 -10.91
CA THR A 60 19.79 1.88 -10.69
C THR A 60 20.34 1.62 -9.29
N ARG A 61 19.50 1.68 -8.24
CA ARG A 61 19.95 1.41 -6.86
C ARG A 61 20.44 -0.01 -6.66
N PHE A 62 19.90 -0.99 -7.39
CA PHE A 62 20.38 -2.38 -7.32
C PHE A 62 21.77 -2.57 -7.93
N LYS A 63 22.19 -1.69 -8.83
CA LYS A 63 23.50 -1.71 -9.46
C LYS A 63 24.52 -0.81 -8.76
N VAL A 64 24.05 0.26 -8.10
CA VAL A 64 24.88 1.28 -7.48
C VAL A 64 24.69 1.24 -5.96
N GLU A 65 25.64 0.58 -5.28
CA GLU A 65 25.55 0.35 -3.81
C GLU A 65 25.46 1.66 -3.01
N TRP A 66 26.21 2.71 -3.39
CA TRP A 66 26.11 4.02 -2.74
C TRP A 66 24.69 4.59 -2.81
N LEU A 67 24.04 4.50 -3.96
CA LEU A 67 22.67 5.00 -4.14
C LEU A 67 21.68 4.19 -3.29
N ASN A 68 21.84 2.87 -3.25
CA ASN A 68 21.03 2.01 -2.41
C ASN A 68 21.16 2.37 -0.93
N GLN A 69 22.39 2.53 -0.43
CA GLN A 69 22.65 2.91 0.97
C GLN A 69 22.06 4.30 1.30
N CYS A 70 22.18 5.26 0.37
CA CYS A 70 21.62 6.59 0.52
C CYS A 70 20.08 6.52 0.66
N LEU A 71 19.40 5.82 -0.25
CA LEU A 71 17.95 5.68 -0.24
C LEU A 71 17.45 4.92 1.00
N VAL A 72 18.09 3.80 1.33
CA VAL A 72 17.75 3.02 2.54
C VAL A 72 17.91 3.90 3.79
N ARG A 73 18.96 4.69 3.90
CA ARG A 73 19.18 5.58 5.04
C ARG A 73 18.11 6.67 5.15
N TRP A 74 17.76 7.31 4.03
CA TRP A 74 16.78 8.40 4.01
C TRP A 74 15.34 7.89 4.24
N PHE A 75 15.03 6.72 3.69
CA PHE A 75 13.69 6.13 3.76
C PHE A 75 13.57 4.99 4.78
N ALA A 76 14.59 4.78 5.64
CA ALA A 76 14.63 3.72 6.64
C ALA A 76 13.32 3.57 7.46
N PRO A 77 12.64 4.65 7.93
CA PRO A 77 11.40 4.54 8.68
C PRO A 77 10.22 4.03 7.82
N LEU A 78 10.33 4.09 6.51
CA LEU A 78 9.27 3.78 5.55
C LEU A 78 9.48 2.42 4.86
N LEU A 79 10.74 1.97 4.73
CA LEU A 79 11.11 0.72 4.07
C LEU A 79 10.91 -0.47 5.01
N LYS A 80 10.60 -1.63 4.44
CA LYS A 80 10.73 -2.93 5.12
C LYS A 80 12.18 -3.37 5.06
N ALA A 81 12.62 -4.11 6.08
CA ALA A 81 13.95 -4.71 6.09
C ALA A 81 14.22 -5.60 4.85
N GLU A 82 13.15 -6.14 4.24
CA GLU A 82 13.24 -6.97 3.05
C GLU A 82 13.31 -6.17 1.73
N GLU A 83 13.01 -4.86 1.78
CA GLU A 83 12.97 -3.98 0.60
C GLU A 83 14.36 -3.39 0.27
N ASP A 84 15.37 -3.70 1.06
CA ASP A 84 16.76 -3.28 0.81
C ASP A 84 17.27 -3.73 -0.58
N ARG A 85 16.85 -4.93 -1.02
CA ARG A 85 17.21 -5.50 -2.34
C ARG A 85 16.00 -5.97 -3.17
N ARG A 86 14.83 -5.41 -2.91
CA ARG A 86 13.59 -5.70 -3.65
C ARG A 86 12.90 -4.40 -4.03
N ILE A 87 12.09 -4.46 -5.06
CA ILE A 87 11.23 -3.33 -5.48
C ILE A 87 10.36 -2.90 -4.30
N THR A 88 10.31 -1.60 -4.05
CA THR A 88 9.55 -1.04 -2.93
C THR A 88 8.03 -1.15 -3.12
N GLY A 89 7.31 -1.21 -2.01
CA GLY A 89 5.84 -1.21 -2.05
C GLY A 89 5.26 0.03 -2.71
N ALA A 90 5.96 1.18 -2.65
CA ALA A 90 5.54 2.41 -3.31
C ALA A 90 5.56 2.27 -4.84
N THR A 91 6.61 1.69 -5.41
CA THR A 91 6.72 1.43 -6.84
C THR A 91 5.61 0.49 -7.32
N TYR A 92 5.32 -0.60 -6.58
CA TYR A 92 4.20 -1.49 -6.89
C TYR A 92 2.85 -0.78 -6.84
N MET A 93 2.65 0.14 -5.90
CA MET A 93 1.40 0.88 -5.79
C MET A 93 1.18 1.83 -6.97
N VAL A 94 2.22 2.51 -7.42
CA VAL A 94 2.14 3.41 -8.60
C VAL A 94 1.88 2.61 -9.88
N ILE A 95 2.58 1.48 -10.08
CA ILE A 95 2.36 0.59 -11.22
C ILE A 95 0.95 0.01 -11.19
N GLY A 96 0.50 -0.46 -10.03
CA GLY A 96 -0.87 -0.97 -9.86
C GLY A 96 -1.93 0.09 -10.16
N GLY A 97 -1.68 1.34 -9.74
CA GLY A 97 -2.51 2.48 -10.08
C GLY A 97 -2.55 2.75 -11.59
N LEU A 98 -1.40 2.76 -12.25
CA LEU A 98 -1.31 2.90 -13.71
C LEU A 98 -2.15 1.82 -14.43
N ILE A 99 -1.97 0.56 -14.04
CA ILE A 99 -2.72 -0.55 -14.61
C ILE A 99 -4.23 -0.37 -14.38
N ALA A 100 -4.62 0.06 -13.18
CA ALA A 100 -6.03 0.30 -12.88
C ALA A 100 -6.65 1.38 -13.77
N PHE A 101 -5.97 2.52 -13.96
CA PHE A 101 -6.44 3.60 -14.85
C PHE A 101 -6.36 3.27 -16.34
N LEU A 102 -5.51 2.31 -16.75
CA LEU A 102 -5.43 1.85 -18.14
C LEU A 102 -6.51 0.83 -18.51
N LEU A 103 -6.96 0.01 -17.55
CA LEU A 103 -7.82 -1.13 -17.81
C LEU A 103 -9.28 -0.92 -17.37
N PHE A 104 -9.53 0.03 -16.48
CA PHE A 104 -10.85 0.24 -15.89
C PHE A 104 -11.23 1.71 -15.94
N ASP A 105 -12.53 1.99 -15.95
CA ASP A 105 -13.05 3.34 -15.81
C ASP A 105 -12.51 4.04 -14.59
N THR A 106 -12.34 5.36 -14.66
CA THR A 106 -11.79 6.18 -13.57
C THR A 106 -12.47 5.91 -12.22
N VAL A 107 -13.79 5.69 -12.21
CA VAL A 107 -14.56 5.39 -10.98
C VAL A 107 -14.06 4.11 -10.32
N VAL A 108 -13.87 3.06 -11.12
CA VAL A 108 -13.41 1.75 -10.65
C VAL A 108 -11.97 1.85 -10.16
N ALA A 109 -11.09 2.51 -10.93
CA ALA A 109 -9.69 2.69 -10.57
C ALA A 109 -9.53 3.47 -9.25
N VAL A 110 -10.22 4.60 -9.11
CA VAL A 110 -10.24 5.42 -7.89
C VAL A 110 -10.76 4.62 -6.70
N SER A 111 -11.90 3.93 -6.87
CA SER A 111 -12.49 3.12 -5.79
C SER A 111 -11.56 2.02 -5.32
N ALA A 112 -10.99 1.25 -6.25
CA ALA A 112 -10.07 0.15 -5.93
C ALA A 112 -8.82 0.63 -5.17
N MET A 113 -8.26 1.77 -5.59
CA MET A 113 -7.10 2.36 -4.91
C MET A 113 -7.45 2.90 -3.52
N LEU A 114 -8.63 3.50 -3.33
CA LEU A 114 -9.11 3.94 -2.02
C LEU A 114 -9.38 2.74 -1.09
N PHE A 115 -9.94 1.65 -1.61
CA PHE A 115 -10.12 0.42 -0.83
C PHE A 115 -8.79 -0.11 -0.31
N LEU A 116 -7.76 -0.11 -1.16
CA LEU A 116 -6.43 -0.52 -0.77
C LEU A 116 -5.81 0.46 0.26
N ALA A 117 -5.88 1.77 -0.02
CA ALA A 117 -5.24 2.79 0.80
C ALA A 117 -5.85 2.92 2.20
N LEU A 118 -7.16 2.76 2.34
CA LEU A 118 -7.91 2.95 3.59
C LEU A 118 -8.35 1.62 4.21
N GLY A 119 -8.84 0.69 3.41
CA GLY A 119 -9.38 -0.59 3.86
C GLY A 119 -8.30 -1.51 4.43
N ASP A 120 -7.14 -1.64 3.76
CA ASP A 120 -6.06 -2.52 4.24
C ASP A 120 -5.49 -2.07 5.61
N PRO A 121 -5.16 -0.78 5.84
CA PRO A 121 -4.76 -0.32 7.17
C PRO A 121 -5.83 -0.50 8.23
N ALA A 122 -7.11 -0.29 7.90
CA ALA A 122 -8.22 -0.51 8.82
C ALA A 122 -8.35 -1.98 9.21
N ALA A 123 -8.32 -2.89 8.22
CA ALA A 123 -8.32 -4.33 8.44
C ALA A 123 -7.16 -4.78 9.33
N ALA A 124 -5.98 -4.27 9.04
CA ALA A 124 -4.77 -4.58 9.80
C ALA A 124 -4.82 -4.04 11.24
N LEU A 125 -5.43 -2.88 11.46
CA LEU A 125 -5.56 -2.28 12.79
C LEU A 125 -6.56 -3.05 13.65
N VAL A 126 -7.77 -3.28 13.12
CA VAL A 126 -8.87 -3.96 13.81
C VAL A 126 -8.54 -5.44 14.02
N GLY A 127 -8.07 -6.11 12.97
CA GLY A 127 -7.76 -7.54 13.02
C GLY A 127 -6.64 -7.92 13.98
N ARG A 128 -5.79 -6.95 14.37
CA ARG A 128 -4.74 -7.15 15.39
C ARG A 128 -5.23 -6.92 16.81
N ARG A 129 -6.17 -6.00 16.98
CA ARG A 129 -6.69 -5.68 18.32
C ARG A 129 -7.70 -6.69 18.84
N MET A 130 -8.31 -7.47 17.96
CA MET A 130 -9.31 -8.45 18.34
C MET A 130 -8.72 -9.86 18.29
N PRO A 131 -8.55 -10.54 19.46
CA PRO A 131 -8.18 -11.95 19.52
C PRO A 131 -9.34 -12.78 18.96
N GLY A 132 -9.02 -13.79 18.14
CA GLY A 132 -10.02 -14.68 17.55
C GLY A 132 -9.41 -15.67 16.58
N PRO A 133 -10.21 -16.63 16.10
CA PRO A 133 -9.76 -17.62 15.12
C PRO A 133 -9.31 -16.91 13.83
N ARG A 134 -8.26 -17.43 13.22
CA ARG A 134 -7.75 -16.91 11.94
C ARG A 134 -8.12 -17.88 10.82
N LEU A 135 -8.82 -17.38 9.82
CA LEU A 135 -9.12 -18.11 8.59
C LEU A 135 -8.04 -17.77 7.55
N PHE A 136 -7.30 -18.78 7.07
CA PHE A 136 -6.18 -18.61 6.14
C PHE A 136 -5.15 -17.53 6.60
N GLY A 137 -4.90 -17.46 7.91
CA GLY A 137 -3.99 -16.46 8.48
C GLY A 137 -4.55 -15.04 8.62
N LYS A 138 -5.80 -14.79 8.21
CA LYS A 138 -6.51 -13.51 8.27
C LYS A 138 -7.54 -13.50 9.40
N SER A 139 -7.76 -12.33 10.01
CA SER A 139 -8.81 -12.15 11.02
C SER A 139 -10.15 -11.86 10.33
N PRO A 140 -11.22 -12.62 10.62
CA PRO A 140 -12.55 -12.31 10.09
C PRO A 140 -13.02 -10.91 10.43
N VAL A 141 -12.72 -10.45 11.64
CA VAL A 141 -13.07 -9.08 12.09
C VAL A 141 -12.29 -8.03 11.30
N GLY A 142 -11.02 -8.30 10.95
CA GLY A 142 -10.26 -7.44 10.05
C GLY A 142 -10.86 -7.38 8.64
N THR A 143 -11.35 -8.52 8.13
CA THR A 143 -12.05 -8.57 6.83
C THR A 143 -13.36 -7.77 6.87
N ALA A 144 -14.12 -7.86 7.96
CA ALA A 144 -15.33 -7.06 8.16
C ALA A 144 -15.01 -5.55 8.22
N ALA A 145 -13.91 -5.17 8.88
CA ALA A 145 -13.46 -3.79 8.91
C ALA A 145 -13.06 -3.27 7.52
N PHE A 146 -12.37 -4.09 6.71
CA PHE A 146 -12.09 -3.76 5.31
C PHE A 146 -13.37 -3.49 4.53
N LEU A 147 -14.33 -4.40 4.61
CA LEU A 147 -15.62 -4.27 3.92
C LEU A 147 -16.38 -3.02 4.35
N ALA A 148 -16.45 -2.74 5.66
CA ALA A 148 -17.12 -1.56 6.19
C ALA A 148 -16.50 -0.26 5.66
N VAL A 149 -15.16 -0.16 5.65
CA VAL A 149 -14.46 1.00 5.11
C VAL A 149 -14.66 1.11 3.59
N SER A 150 -14.65 0.00 2.86
CA SER A 150 -14.90 0.00 1.41
C SER A 150 -16.31 0.47 1.08
N LEU A 151 -17.33 0.01 1.82
CA LEU A 151 -18.71 0.47 1.67
C LEU A 151 -18.85 1.97 2.01
N LEU A 152 -18.16 2.45 3.04
CA LEU A 152 -18.13 3.86 3.38
C LEU A 152 -17.52 4.71 2.24
N VAL A 153 -16.40 4.23 1.66
CA VAL A 153 -15.78 4.89 0.50
C VAL A 153 -16.76 4.97 -0.66
N VAL A 154 -17.45 3.88 -1.00
CA VAL A 154 -18.47 3.87 -2.06
C VAL A 154 -19.58 4.87 -1.74
N ALA A 155 -20.11 4.85 -0.52
CA ALA A 155 -21.18 5.76 -0.11
C ALA A 155 -20.75 7.25 -0.25
N VAL A 156 -19.50 7.57 0.10
CA VAL A 156 -18.95 8.93 -0.03
C VAL A 156 -18.77 9.31 -1.50
N LEU A 157 -18.23 8.41 -2.34
CA LEU A 157 -18.02 8.67 -3.77
C LEU A 157 -19.37 8.89 -4.49
N VAL A 158 -20.33 8.03 -4.24
CA VAL A 158 -21.69 8.15 -4.81
C VAL A 158 -22.38 9.41 -4.28
N GLY A 159 -22.35 9.66 -2.98
CA GLY A 159 -22.97 10.85 -2.36
C GLY A 159 -22.32 12.16 -2.79
N SER A 160 -21.08 12.14 -3.29
CA SER A 160 -20.40 13.32 -3.82
C SER A 160 -20.99 13.82 -5.14
N GLY A 161 -21.79 13.01 -5.83
CA GLY A 161 -22.34 13.29 -7.16
C GLY A 161 -21.31 13.41 -8.29
N ARG A 162 -20.03 13.14 -8.01
CA ARG A 162 -18.96 13.24 -9.01
C ARG A 162 -18.91 12.03 -9.94
N PHE A 163 -19.44 10.91 -9.49
CA PHE A 163 -19.51 9.68 -10.27
C PHE A 163 -20.99 9.31 -10.43
N PRO A 164 -21.64 9.69 -11.54
CA PRO A 164 -22.99 9.21 -11.86
C PRO A 164 -22.96 7.69 -12.04
N TYR A 165 -24.06 7.03 -11.64
CA TYR A 165 -24.21 5.57 -11.75
C TYR A 165 -24.22 5.12 -13.20
#